data_2f404e8cc28faa677e52162776cca461
#
_entry.id   2f404e8cc28faa677e52162776cca461
#
_cell.length_a   1.000
_cell.length_b   1.000
_cell.length_c   1.000
_cell.angle_alpha   90.00
_cell.angle_beta   90.00
_cell.angle_gamma   90.00
#
_symmetry.space_group_name_H-M   'P 1'
#
loop_
_entity.id
_entity.type
_entity.pdbx_description
1 polymer ?
#
loop_
_entity_poly.entity_id
_entity_poly.type
_entity_poly.pdbx_seq_one_letter_code
_entity_poly.pdbx_strand_id
1 'polypeptide(L)'
;MSKTTNKFSPEVRARAVRMVLDHEGDHSSRWASIVSVAEKIGCVPQTLFEWVKKAEVNSGKRAGVTTDMADKMKALERENRELRQANEILRKASAYFAQAELDRPFKR
;
A
#
# COMPACT_ATOMS: atom_id res chain seq x y z
N MET A 1 13.59 -8.69 13.73
CA MET A 1 13.51 -8.44 12.98
C MET A 1 12.96 -9.03 12.13
N SER A 2 12.32 -8.96 11.57
CA SER A 2 11.76 -9.59 10.74
C SER A 2 12.11 -9.47 9.62
N LYS A 3 12.52 -10.03 9.06
CA LYS A 3 12.99 -10.01 8.09
C LYS A 3 12.58 -10.84 7.16
N THR A 4 11.74 -11.51 7.30
CA THR A 4 11.33 -12.54 6.41
C THR A 4 10.65 -12.05 5.21
N THR A 5 10.14 -10.86 5.22
CA THR A 5 9.41 -10.36 4.07
C THR A 5 10.28 -10.22 2.85
N ASN A 6 11.58 -10.09 3.04
CA ASN A 6 12.47 -9.92 1.90
C ASN A 6 13.23 -11.18 1.53
N LYS A 7 12.81 -12.30 2.07
CA LYS A 7 13.47 -13.57 1.81
C LYS A 7 13.31 -13.98 0.35
N PHE A 8 12.18 -13.63 -0.25
CA PHE A 8 11.90 -14.06 -1.62
C PHE A 8 11.87 -12.84 -2.53
N SER A 9 12.57 -12.97 -3.66
CA SER A 9 12.59 -11.87 -4.62
C SER A 9 11.24 -11.73 -5.30
N PRO A 10 10.96 -10.56 -5.90
CA PRO A 10 9.72 -10.40 -6.65
C PRO A 10 9.55 -11.44 -7.75
N GLU A 11 10.65 -11.85 -8.37
CA GLU A 11 10.58 -12.85 -9.41
C GLU A 11 10.14 -14.21 -8.87
N VAL A 12 10.68 -14.59 -7.72
CA VAL A 12 10.30 -15.85 -7.10
C VAL A 12 8.83 -15.81 -6.70
N ARG A 13 8.38 -14.69 -6.14
CA ARG A 13 6.98 -14.55 -5.76
C ARG A 13 6.06 -14.67 -6.96
N ALA A 14 6.42 -13.98 -8.05
CA ALA A 14 5.60 -14.01 -9.25
C ALA A 14 5.53 -15.41 -9.83
N ARG A 15 6.65 -16.12 -9.83
CA ARG A 15 6.68 -17.48 -10.35
C ARG A 15 5.83 -18.42 -9.49
N ALA A 16 5.92 -18.26 -8.17
CA ALA A 16 5.14 -19.09 -7.26
C ALA A 16 3.64 -18.88 -7.49
N VAL A 17 3.22 -17.63 -7.64
CA VAL A 17 1.83 -17.31 -7.90
C VAL A 17 1.39 -17.96 -9.21
N ARG A 18 2.21 -17.85 -10.25
CA ARG A 18 1.87 -18.43 -11.53
C ARG A 18 1.73 -19.94 -11.42
N MET A 19 2.62 -20.60 -10.68
CA MET A 19 2.53 -22.03 -10.49
C MET A 19 1.22 -22.43 -9.83
N VAL A 20 0.80 -21.67 -8.82
CA VAL A 20 -0.47 -21.94 -8.15
C VAL A 20 -1.63 -21.84 -9.13
N LEU A 21 -1.67 -20.74 -9.89
CA LEU A 21 -2.79 -20.49 -10.79
C LEU A 21 -2.80 -21.47 -11.96
N ASP A 22 -1.63 -21.82 -12.47
CA ASP A 22 -1.57 -22.73 -13.63
C ASP A 22 -1.93 -24.16 -13.26
N HIS A 23 -1.67 -24.58 -12.03
CA HIS A 23 -1.89 -25.96 -11.62
C HIS A 23 -3.02 -26.10 -10.62
N GLU A 24 -3.85 -25.10 -10.53
CA GLU A 24 -4.96 -25.12 -9.59
C GLU A 24 -5.90 -26.30 -9.84
N GLY A 25 -6.10 -26.63 -11.11
CA GLY A 25 -6.96 -27.75 -11.46
C GLY A 25 -6.40 -29.13 -11.15
N ASP A 26 -5.12 -29.20 -10.87
CA ASP A 26 -4.47 -30.50 -10.56
C ASP A 26 -4.63 -30.88 -9.10
N HIS A 27 -5.23 -30.00 -8.31
CA HIS A 27 -5.38 -30.24 -6.87
C HIS A 27 -6.85 -30.18 -6.49
N SER A 28 -7.16 -30.71 -5.32
CA SER A 28 -8.56 -30.75 -4.87
C SER A 28 -9.11 -29.38 -4.57
N SER A 29 -8.23 -28.39 -4.26
CA SER A 29 -8.67 -27.05 -3.95
C SER A 29 -7.54 -26.10 -4.23
N ARG A 30 -7.86 -24.81 -4.28
CA ARG A 30 -6.81 -23.78 -4.39
C ARG A 30 -5.85 -23.85 -3.22
N TRP A 31 -6.38 -24.06 -2.02
CA TRP A 31 -5.53 -24.14 -0.84
C TRP A 31 -4.54 -25.30 -0.93
N ALA A 32 -5.00 -26.45 -1.45
CA ALA A 32 -4.10 -27.58 -1.64
C ALA A 32 -2.97 -27.24 -2.60
N SER A 33 -3.30 -26.53 -3.67
CA SER A 33 -2.29 -26.07 -4.61
C SER A 33 -1.30 -25.13 -3.93
N ILE A 34 -1.81 -24.20 -3.13
CA ILE A 34 -0.97 -23.24 -2.43
C ILE A 34 -0.02 -23.96 -1.47
N VAL A 35 -0.54 -24.91 -0.71
CA VAL A 35 0.29 -25.67 0.22
C VAL A 35 1.39 -26.41 -0.53
N SER A 36 1.05 -27.04 -1.64
CA SER A 36 2.02 -27.79 -2.42
C SER A 36 3.16 -26.90 -2.92
N VAL A 37 2.82 -25.77 -3.50
CA VAL A 37 3.82 -24.86 -4.03
C VAL A 37 4.64 -24.24 -2.89
N ALA A 38 3.98 -23.87 -1.80
CA ALA A 38 4.67 -23.25 -0.67
C ALA A 38 5.72 -24.19 -0.10
N GLU A 39 5.41 -25.48 -0.03
CA GLU A 39 6.37 -26.46 0.45
C GLU A 39 7.59 -26.54 -0.45
N LYS A 40 7.37 -26.41 -1.76
CA LYS A 40 8.46 -26.53 -2.71
C LYS A 40 9.42 -25.36 -2.63
N ILE A 41 8.93 -24.18 -2.36
CA ILE A 41 9.79 -22.99 -2.30
C ILE A 41 10.20 -22.65 -0.88
N GLY A 42 9.62 -23.31 0.12
CA GLY A 42 10.02 -23.07 1.49
C GLY A 42 9.39 -21.87 2.14
N CYS A 43 8.15 -21.52 1.77
CA CYS A 43 7.47 -20.42 2.42
C CYS A 43 6.21 -20.91 3.14
N VAL A 44 5.65 -20.04 3.95
CA VAL A 44 4.42 -20.35 4.67
C VAL A 44 3.25 -20.28 3.69
N PRO A 45 2.34 -21.29 3.71
CA PRO A 45 1.21 -21.26 2.79
C PRO A 45 0.38 -19.98 2.87
N GLN A 46 0.20 -19.44 4.06
CA GLN A 46 -0.56 -18.20 4.20
C GLN A 46 0.09 -17.04 3.46
N THR A 47 1.40 -16.99 3.48
CA THR A 47 2.14 -15.97 2.76
C THR A 47 1.89 -16.08 1.26
N LEU A 48 1.97 -17.29 0.73
CA LEU A 48 1.72 -17.52 -0.69
C LEU A 48 0.27 -17.19 -1.04
N PHE A 49 -0.65 -17.52 -0.16
CA PHE A 49 -2.05 -17.19 -0.36
C PHE A 49 -2.24 -15.68 -0.52
N GLU A 50 -1.57 -14.90 0.32
CA GLU A 50 -1.66 -13.44 0.21
C GLU A 50 -1.07 -12.94 -1.10
N TRP A 51 0.02 -13.55 -1.54
CA TRP A 51 0.60 -13.18 -2.83
C TRP A 51 -0.38 -13.44 -3.97
N VAL A 52 -1.06 -14.59 -3.93
CA VAL A 52 -2.02 -14.94 -4.98
C VAL A 52 -3.19 -13.97 -4.97
N LYS A 53 -3.72 -13.65 -3.79
CA LYS A 53 -4.81 -12.70 -3.67
C LYS A 53 -4.41 -11.34 -4.25
N LYS A 54 -3.24 -10.86 -3.86
CA LYS A 54 -2.79 -9.56 -4.34
C LYS A 54 -2.63 -9.56 -5.85
N ALA A 55 -2.08 -10.63 -6.40
CA ALA A 55 -1.90 -10.72 -7.85
C ALA A 55 -3.24 -10.70 -8.57
N GLU A 56 -4.25 -11.38 -8.02
CA GLU A 56 -5.56 -11.38 -8.64
C GLU A 56 -6.23 -10.02 -8.59
N VAL A 57 -6.08 -9.32 -7.46
CA VAL A 57 -6.62 -7.96 -7.35
C VAL A 57 -5.93 -7.05 -8.35
N ASN A 58 -4.61 -7.12 -8.42
CA ASN A 58 -3.85 -6.24 -9.31
C ASN A 58 -4.13 -6.53 -10.78
N SER A 59 -4.51 -7.77 -11.12
CA SER A 59 -4.82 -8.11 -12.50
C SER A 59 -6.30 -7.90 -12.83
N GLY A 60 -7.10 -7.50 -11.86
CA GLY A 60 -8.52 -7.24 -12.09
C GLY A 60 -9.42 -8.45 -12.00
N LYS A 61 -8.87 -9.62 -11.66
CA LYS A 61 -9.68 -10.83 -11.56
C LYS A 61 -10.45 -10.90 -10.25
N ARG A 62 -10.08 -10.11 -9.28
CA ARG A 62 -10.73 -10.09 -7.98
C ARG A 62 -10.96 -8.64 -7.60
N ALA A 63 -12.13 -8.36 -7.03
CA ALA A 63 -12.42 -7.01 -6.57
C ALA A 63 -11.49 -6.65 -5.42
N GLY A 64 -11.12 -5.40 -5.37
CA GLY A 64 -10.27 -4.90 -4.30
C GLY A 64 -9.44 -3.73 -4.77
N VAL A 65 -8.63 -3.21 -3.86
CA VAL A 65 -7.77 -2.05 -4.14
C VAL A 65 -6.44 -2.58 -4.63
N THR A 66 -6.05 -2.19 -5.85
CA THR A 66 -4.76 -2.61 -6.40
C THR A 66 -3.63 -1.93 -5.64
N THR A 67 -2.42 -2.47 -5.77
CA THR A 67 -1.24 -1.88 -5.14
C THR A 67 -1.05 -0.45 -5.62
N ASP A 68 -1.21 -0.20 -6.92
CA ASP A 68 -1.06 1.15 -7.45
C ASP A 68 -2.07 2.11 -6.85
N MET A 69 -3.31 1.67 -6.72
CA MET A 69 -4.34 2.51 -6.14
C MET A 69 -4.06 2.79 -4.67
N ALA A 70 -3.59 1.77 -3.93
CA ALA A 70 -3.26 1.96 -2.53
C ALA A 70 -2.11 2.95 -2.37
N ASP A 71 -1.10 2.86 -3.23
CA ASP A 71 0.02 3.79 -3.18
C ASP A 71 -0.42 5.21 -3.50
N LYS A 72 -1.30 5.36 -4.49
CA LYS A 72 -1.83 6.68 -4.83
C LYS A 72 -2.64 7.26 -3.68
N MET A 73 -3.43 6.44 -3.01
CA MET A 73 -4.21 6.91 -1.88
C MET A 73 -3.31 7.39 -0.75
N LYS A 74 -2.24 6.65 -0.46
CA LYS A 74 -1.31 7.07 0.57
C LYS A 74 -0.64 8.38 0.22
N ALA A 75 -0.26 8.54 -1.05
CA ALA A 75 0.37 9.77 -1.50
C ALA A 75 -0.59 10.95 -1.39
N LEU A 76 -1.84 10.74 -1.77
CA LEU A 76 -2.84 11.78 -1.69
C LEU A 76 -3.16 12.15 -0.24
N GLU A 77 -3.20 11.17 0.65
CA GLU A 77 -3.45 11.43 2.05
C GLU A 77 -2.32 12.26 2.65
N ARG A 78 -1.08 11.92 2.28
CA ARG A 78 0.07 12.69 2.77
C ARG A 78 0.01 14.13 2.26
N GLU A 79 -0.27 14.29 0.98
CA GLU A 79 -0.37 15.60 0.38
C GLU A 79 -1.48 16.40 1.04
N ASN A 80 -2.60 15.76 1.33
CA ASN A 80 -3.72 16.41 1.97
C ASN A 80 -3.34 16.91 3.37
N ARG A 81 -2.62 16.08 4.13
CA ARG A 81 -2.15 16.49 5.46
C ARG A 81 -1.20 17.67 5.36
N GLU A 82 -0.29 17.64 4.39
CA GLU A 82 0.67 18.72 4.22
C GLU A 82 -0.01 20.01 3.82
N LEU A 83 -0.98 19.92 2.93
CA LEU A 83 -1.72 21.11 2.51
C LEU A 83 -2.55 21.69 3.64
N ARG A 84 -3.16 20.85 4.45
CA ARG A 84 -3.92 21.33 5.59
C ARG A 84 -3.01 22.02 6.61
N GLN A 85 -1.83 21.44 6.81
CA GLN A 85 -0.87 22.03 7.72
C GLN A 85 -0.38 23.38 7.22
N ALA A 86 -0.06 23.45 5.94
CA ALA A 86 0.35 24.72 5.34
C ALA A 86 -0.74 25.76 5.43
N ASN A 87 -1.98 25.34 5.17
CA ASN A 87 -3.12 26.22 5.25
C ASN A 87 -3.32 26.75 6.65
N GLU A 88 -3.15 25.91 7.64
CA GLU A 88 -3.28 26.30 9.03
C GLU A 88 -2.19 27.32 9.42
N ILE A 89 -0.97 27.07 8.98
CA ILE A 89 0.13 27.97 9.24
C ILE A 89 -0.14 29.33 8.59
N LEU A 90 -0.59 29.32 7.35
CA LEU A 90 -0.89 30.57 6.64
C LEU A 90 -2.02 31.32 7.31
N ARG A 91 -3.03 30.61 7.78
CA ARG A 91 -4.14 31.25 8.45
C ARG A 91 -3.67 31.92 9.74
N LYS A 92 -2.85 31.24 10.51
CA LYS A 92 -2.33 31.81 11.74
C LYS A 92 -1.44 33.01 11.46
N ALA A 93 -0.60 32.91 10.42
CA ALA A 93 0.24 34.02 10.03
C ALA A 93 -0.57 35.24 9.61
N SER A 94 -1.63 34.99 8.82
CA SER A 94 -2.50 36.09 8.39
C SER A 94 -3.17 36.76 9.56
N ALA A 95 -3.62 35.97 10.54
CA ALA A 95 -4.24 36.54 11.73
C ALA A 95 -3.23 37.38 12.51
N TYR A 96 -2.00 36.85 12.61
CA TYR A 96 -0.96 37.57 13.32
C TYR A 96 -0.65 38.91 12.63
N PHE A 97 -0.49 38.88 11.32
CA PHE A 97 -0.19 40.10 10.58
C PHE A 97 -1.34 41.11 10.65
N ALA A 98 -2.58 40.62 10.61
CA ALA A 98 -3.72 41.52 10.76
C ALA A 98 -3.73 42.17 12.12
N GLN A 99 -3.43 41.40 13.17
CA GLN A 99 -3.37 41.93 14.52
C GLN A 99 -2.25 42.97 14.64
N ALA A 100 -1.07 42.65 14.07
CA ALA A 100 0.04 43.59 14.11
C ALA A 100 -0.31 44.90 13.40
N GLU A 101 -1.05 44.81 12.31
CA GLU A 101 -1.43 45.99 11.58
C GLU A 101 -2.38 46.86 12.41
N LEU A 102 -3.31 46.25 13.10
CA LEU A 102 -4.25 46.94 13.95
C LEU A 102 -3.57 47.61 15.16
N ASP A 103 -2.50 46.97 15.64
CA ASP A 103 -1.79 47.48 16.84
C ASP A 103 -0.77 48.52 16.48
N ARG A 104 -0.52 48.77 15.20
CA ARG A 104 0.49 49.72 14.78
C ARG A 104 0.13 51.12 15.26
N PRO A 105 1.07 51.84 15.83
CA PRO A 105 0.76 53.22 16.26
C PRO A 105 0.41 54.07 15.08
N PHE A 106 -0.50 54.99 15.34
CA PHE A 106 -0.92 55.89 14.32
C PHE A 106 0.22 56.82 13.96
N LYS A 107 0.54 56.94 12.67
CA LYS A 107 1.59 57.79 12.29
C LYS A 107 1.04 59.11 11.84
N ARG A 108 1.71 60.17 12.16
CA ARG A 108 1.25 61.44 11.78
C ARG A 108 2.19 62.17 11.00
#